data_d3499d7d90f41d9a32aab4193de214aa
#
_entry.id   d3499d7d90f41d9a32aab4193de214aa
#
_cell.length_a   1.000
_cell.length_b   1.000
_cell.length_c   1.000
_cell.angle_alpha   90.00
_cell.angle_beta   90.00
_cell.angle_gamma   90.00
#
_symmetry.space_group_name_H-M   'P 1'
#
loop_
_entity.id
_entity.type
_entity.pdbx_description
1 polymer ?
#
loop_
_entity_poly.entity_id
_entity_poly.type
_entity_poly.pdbx_seq_one_letter_code
_entity_poly.pdbx_strand_id
1 'polypeptide(L)'
;MYMIRFIIISIIFFTSFLSSETKLIILGSGTPNPDPEIYGSGYAVVVNDEAYIVDFGPGIVRRISAMSPTWGGEFPSMELENINTAFLTHIHSDHSGALADLILTPWIMGRDEPLDLYGPEGLK
;
A
#
# COMPACT_ATOMS: atom_id res chain seq x y z
N MET A 1 22.21 38.82 22.16
CA MET A 1 21.21 39.08 21.12
C MET A 1 21.39 38.16 19.89
N TYR A 2 22.61 37.88 19.43
CA TYR A 2 22.83 36.98 18.26
C TYR A 2 22.56 35.50 18.56
N MET A 3 22.84 35.02 19.76
CA MET A 3 22.62 33.62 20.15
C MET A 3 21.14 33.21 20.13
N ILE A 4 20.24 34.09 20.56
CA ILE A 4 18.78 33.85 20.55
C ILE A 4 18.23 33.78 19.10
N ARG A 5 18.80 34.61 18.20
CA ARG A 5 18.42 34.57 16.78
C ARG A 5 18.83 33.26 16.10
N PHE A 6 19.98 32.69 16.42
CA PHE A 6 20.40 31.40 15.89
C PHE A 6 19.54 30.24 16.39
N ILE A 7 19.12 30.26 17.66
CA ILE A 7 18.22 29.23 18.23
C ILE A 7 16.84 29.27 17.55
N ILE A 8 16.27 30.46 17.33
CA ILE A 8 14.97 30.63 16.68
C ILE A 8 15.01 30.13 15.22
N ILE A 9 16.08 30.44 14.46
CA ILE A 9 16.25 29.97 13.08
C ILE A 9 16.43 28.46 13.06
N SER A 10 17.17 27.85 14.01
CA SER A 10 17.32 26.40 14.12
C SER A 10 16.01 25.68 14.43
N ILE A 11 15.16 26.27 15.29
CA ILE A 11 13.85 25.71 15.63
C ILE A 11 12.89 25.79 14.43
N ILE A 12 12.89 26.89 13.68
CA ILE A 12 12.05 27.05 12.48
C ILE A 12 12.48 26.06 11.38
N PHE A 13 13.77 25.78 11.24
CA PHE A 13 14.27 24.78 10.27
C PHE A 13 13.90 23.35 10.66
N PHE A 14 13.82 23.03 11.95
CA PHE A 14 13.48 21.71 12.45
C PHE A 14 11.97 21.40 12.38
N THR A 15 11.12 22.41 12.46
CA THR A 15 9.66 22.23 12.35
C THR A 15 9.16 22.02 10.93
N SER A 16 9.97 22.30 9.90
CA SER A 16 9.59 22.15 8.51
C SER A 16 9.65 20.70 8.00
N PHE A 17 10.16 19.75 8.78
CA PHE A 17 10.32 18.34 8.37
C PHE A 17 9.25 17.37 8.92
N LEU A 18 8.25 17.85 9.63
CA LEU A 18 7.16 17.05 10.18
C LEU A 18 5.89 17.18 9.33
N SER A 19 6.01 17.03 8.00
CA SER A 19 4.84 16.87 7.14
C SER A 19 4.56 15.38 6.99
N SER A 20 3.51 14.89 7.64
CA SER A 20 2.95 13.59 7.35
C SER A 20 2.31 13.65 5.96
N GLU A 21 2.77 12.82 5.03
CA GLU A 21 2.19 12.71 3.71
C GLU A 21 1.35 11.44 3.62
N THR A 22 0.10 11.60 3.17
CA THR A 22 -0.79 10.47 2.88
C THR A 22 -1.13 10.48 1.41
N LYS A 23 -0.95 9.34 0.74
CA LYS A 23 -1.27 9.15 -0.68
C LYS A 23 -2.30 8.05 -0.83
N LEU A 24 -3.29 8.26 -1.69
CA LEU A 24 -4.23 7.24 -2.14
C LEU A 24 -3.84 6.83 -3.56
N ILE A 25 -3.59 5.56 -3.78
CA ILE A 25 -3.24 4.98 -5.08
C ILE A 25 -4.35 4.02 -5.50
N ILE A 26 -4.97 4.26 -6.64
CA ILE A 26 -5.96 3.35 -7.21
C ILE A 26 -5.19 2.27 -7.99
N LEU A 27 -5.24 1.03 -7.52
CA LEU A 27 -4.56 -0.11 -8.12
C LEU A 27 -5.43 -0.79 -9.18
N GLY A 28 -6.73 -0.84 -8.94
CA GLY A 28 -7.72 -1.38 -9.87
C GLY A 28 -9.12 -0.97 -9.47
N SER A 29 -10.00 -0.92 -10.47
CA SER A 29 -11.41 -0.49 -10.33
C SER A 29 -12.37 -1.46 -11.02
N GLY A 30 -11.93 -2.70 -11.23
CA GLY A 30 -12.75 -3.72 -11.88
C GLY A 30 -13.95 -4.14 -11.03
N THR A 31 -14.87 -4.79 -11.70
CA THR A 31 -16.09 -5.37 -11.13
C THR A 31 -16.04 -6.90 -11.26
N PRO A 32 -17.04 -7.66 -10.81
CA PRO A 32 -17.06 -9.10 -11.01
C PRO A 32 -17.04 -9.55 -12.49
N ASN A 33 -17.31 -8.62 -13.42
CA ASN A 33 -17.17 -8.90 -14.85
C ASN A 33 -15.67 -9.08 -15.19
N PRO A 34 -15.25 -10.23 -15.76
CA PRO A 34 -13.84 -10.53 -15.99
C PRO A 34 -13.31 -9.85 -17.27
N ASP A 35 -13.30 -8.52 -17.28
CA ASP A 35 -12.71 -7.74 -18.35
C ASP A 35 -11.18 -7.95 -18.35
N PRO A 36 -10.58 -8.41 -19.47
CA PRO A 36 -9.14 -8.70 -19.51
C PRO A 36 -8.26 -7.46 -19.41
N GLU A 37 -8.79 -6.28 -19.65
CA GLU A 37 -8.06 -5.01 -19.63
C GLU A 37 -8.15 -4.28 -18.27
N ILE A 38 -9.01 -4.77 -17.35
CA ILE A 38 -9.30 -4.10 -16.08
C ILE A 38 -8.96 -5.02 -14.91
N TYR A 39 -8.11 -4.54 -14.01
CA TYR A 39 -7.79 -5.25 -12.78
C TYR A 39 -8.94 -5.13 -11.77
N GLY A 40 -9.10 -6.14 -10.92
CA GLY A 40 -10.10 -6.13 -9.85
C GLY A 40 -9.98 -4.94 -8.92
N SER A 41 -10.94 -4.77 -8.03
CA SER A 41 -10.95 -3.63 -7.10
C SER A 41 -9.80 -3.71 -6.10
N GLY A 42 -9.10 -2.59 -5.90
CA GLY A 42 -8.05 -2.48 -4.90
C GLY A 42 -7.39 -1.11 -4.87
N TYR A 43 -6.99 -0.71 -3.67
CA TYR A 43 -6.36 0.58 -3.39
C TYR A 43 -5.16 0.39 -2.49
N ALA A 44 -4.18 1.30 -2.56
CA ALA A 44 -3.17 1.45 -1.54
C ALA A 44 -3.29 2.83 -0.87
N VAL A 45 -3.24 2.85 0.45
CA VAL A 45 -3.08 4.07 1.24
C VAL A 45 -1.65 4.06 1.76
N VAL A 46 -0.84 5.00 1.31
CA VAL A 46 0.55 5.15 1.76
C VAL A 46 0.63 6.29 2.77
N VAL A 47 1.07 5.98 3.97
CA VAL A 47 1.22 6.94 5.07
C VAL A 47 2.65 6.88 5.58
N ASN A 48 3.40 7.96 5.46
CA ASN A 48 4.80 8.03 5.90
C ASN A 48 5.66 6.87 5.38
N ASP A 49 5.56 6.58 4.08
CA ASP A 49 6.24 5.47 3.40
C ASP A 49 5.85 4.06 3.87
N GLU A 50 4.71 3.89 4.52
CA GLU A 50 4.12 2.60 4.85
C GLU A 50 2.85 2.37 4.02
N ALA A 51 2.72 1.21 3.37
CA ALA A 51 1.62 0.88 2.47
C ALA A 51 0.58 -0.02 3.14
N TYR A 52 -0.67 0.39 3.06
CA TYR A 52 -1.85 -0.34 3.51
C TYR A 52 -2.71 -0.68 2.31
N ILE A 53 -2.97 -1.96 2.07
CA ILE A 53 -3.78 -2.40 0.93
C ILE A 53 -5.24 -2.51 1.36
N VAL A 54 -6.14 -1.93 0.59
CA VAL A 54 -7.59 -2.02 0.79
C VAL A 54 -8.19 -2.70 -0.43
N ASP A 55 -8.77 -3.86 -0.23
CA ASP A 55 -9.22 -4.81 -1.22
C ASP A 55 -8.10 -5.34 -2.15
N PHE A 56 -8.25 -6.55 -2.57
CA PHE A 56 -7.28 -7.26 -3.36
C PHE A 56 -7.98 -8.15 -4.40
N GLY A 57 -8.65 -7.51 -5.33
CA GLY A 57 -9.25 -8.16 -6.49
C GLY A 57 -8.22 -8.77 -7.44
N PRO A 58 -8.64 -9.54 -8.45
CA PRO A 58 -7.75 -10.21 -9.39
C PRO A 58 -6.73 -9.26 -10.03
N GLY A 59 -5.44 -9.63 -9.96
CA GLY A 59 -4.33 -8.88 -10.55
C GLY A 59 -3.76 -7.73 -9.71
N ILE A 60 -4.31 -7.45 -8.53
CA ILE A 60 -3.85 -6.33 -7.68
C ILE A 60 -2.38 -6.47 -7.27
N VAL A 61 -1.87 -7.67 -7.00
CA VAL A 61 -0.47 -7.86 -6.64
C VAL A 61 0.49 -7.38 -7.75
N ARG A 62 0.14 -7.59 -9.02
CA ARG A 62 0.90 -7.05 -10.16
C ARG A 62 0.85 -5.53 -10.23
N ARG A 63 -0.28 -4.93 -9.83
CA ARG A 63 -0.44 -3.48 -9.77
C ARG A 63 0.36 -2.86 -8.63
N ILE A 64 0.44 -3.54 -7.47
CA ILE A 64 1.34 -3.18 -6.38
C ILE A 64 2.79 -3.15 -6.89
N SER A 65 3.25 -4.24 -7.50
CA SER A 65 4.61 -4.31 -8.09
C SER A 65 4.87 -3.17 -9.07
N ALA A 66 3.92 -2.85 -9.96
CA ALA A 66 4.11 -1.79 -10.96
C ALA A 66 4.30 -0.39 -10.34
N MET A 67 3.92 -0.19 -9.08
CA MET A 67 4.13 1.08 -8.35
C MET A 67 5.49 1.12 -7.65
N SER A 68 6.19 0.00 -7.55
CA SER A 68 7.48 -0.11 -6.86
C SER A 68 8.66 0.28 -7.76
N PRO A 69 9.78 0.77 -7.18
CA PRO A 69 11.00 1.11 -7.91
C PRO A 69 11.59 -0.04 -8.72
N THR A 70 11.47 -1.28 -8.25
CA THR A 70 11.93 -2.47 -8.98
C THR A 70 11.30 -2.58 -10.38
N TRP A 71 10.09 -2.07 -10.57
CA TRP A 71 9.39 -2.04 -11.85
C TRP A 71 9.18 -0.63 -12.41
N GLY A 72 9.97 0.35 -11.93
CA GLY A 72 9.97 1.73 -12.44
C GLY A 72 8.90 2.64 -11.82
N GLY A 73 8.24 2.20 -10.77
CA GLY A 73 7.31 3.01 -9.98
C GLY A 73 8.04 3.94 -9.00
N GLU A 74 7.27 4.79 -8.31
CA GLU A 74 7.81 5.87 -7.46
C GLU A 74 7.71 5.57 -5.96
N PHE A 75 7.12 4.43 -5.55
CA PHE A 75 6.78 4.15 -4.15
C PHE A 75 7.61 2.98 -3.59
N PRO A 76 8.69 3.23 -2.83
CA PRO A 76 9.47 2.17 -2.18
C PRO A 76 8.63 1.29 -1.24
N SER A 77 7.62 1.87 -0.59
CA SER A 77 6.66 1.13 0.24
C SER A 77 5.82 0.10 -0.52
N MET A 78 5.78 0.18 -1.85
CA MET A 78 5.05 -0.76 -2.71
C MET A 78 5.93 -1.92 -3.22
N GLU A 79 7.19 -2.02 -2.78
CA GLU A 79 7.94 -3.27 -2.96
C GLU A 79 7.20 -4.40 -2.23
N LEU A 80 7.06 -5.56 -2.88
CA LEU A 80 6.19 -6.63 -2.37
C LEU A 80 6.60 -7.13 -0.99
N GLU A 81 7.88 -7.12 -0.68
CA GLU A 81 8.43 -7.47 0.63
C GLU A 81 7.94 -6.55 1.76
N ASN A 82 7.51 -5.31 1.43
CA ASN A 82 7.03 -4.32 2.38
C ASN A 82 5.49 -4.37 2.59
N ILE A 83 4.78 -5.22 1.87
CA ILE A 83 3.31 -5.32 1.98
C ILE A 83 2.94 -6.23 3.16
N ASN A 84 2.72 -5.62 4.32
CA ASN A 84 2.48 -6.34 5.57
C ASN A 84 1.05 -6.24 6.07
N THR A 85 0.25 -5.28 5.58
CA THR A 85 -1.10 -5.03 6.09
C THR A 85 -2.12 -4.89 4.96
N ALA A 86 -3.23 -5.61 5.07
CA ALA A 86 -4.33 -5.55 4.13
C ALA A 86 -5.70 -5.54 4.82
N PHE A 87 -6.64 -4.83 4.23
CA PHE A 87 -8.03 -4.70 4.66
C PHE A 87 -8.96 -5.19 3.55
N LEU A 88 -9.92 -6.02 3.89
CA LEU A 88 -10.98 -6.44 2.99
C LEU A 88 -12.28 -5.75 3.37
N THR A 89 -12.90 -5.04 2.44
CA THR A 89 -14.19 -4.40 2.68
C THR A 89 -15.33 -5.42 2.72
N HIS A 90 -15.33 -6.37 1.78
CA HIS A 90 -16.30 -7.46 1.71
C HIS A 90 -15.79 -8.61 0.80
N ILE A 91 -16.41 -9.79 0.88
CA ILE A 91 -15.92 -11.03 0.26
C ILE A 91 -16.37 -11.27 -1.19
N HIS A 92 -16.78 -10.28 -1.95
CA HIS A 92 -17.01 -10.48 -3.38
C HIS A 92 -15.71 -10.74 -4.14
N SER A 93 -15.77 -11.52 -5.21
CA SER A 93 -14.59 -12.01 -5.94
C SER A 93 -13.72 -10.91 -6.53
N ASP A 94 -14.31 -9.81 -6.95
CA ASP A 94 -13.62 -8.64 -7.49
C ASP A 94 -12.86 -7.83 -6.42
N HIS A 95 -13.13 -8.09 -5.14
CA HIS A 95 -12.44 -7.48 -3.99
C HIS A 95 -11.49 -8.44 -3.28
N SER A 96 -11.75 -9.75 -3.29
CA SER A 96 -11.03 -10.76 -2.51
C SER A 96 -10.24 -11.78 -3.36
N GLY A 97 -10.42 -11.78 -4.67
CA GLY A 97 -9.98 -12.86 -5.56
C GLY A 97 -8.47 -13.08 -5.63
N ALA A 98 -7.65 -12.11 -5.25
CA ALA A 98 -6.20 -12.25 -5.20
C ALA A 98 -5.63 -12.51 -3.79
N LEU A 99 -6.43 -12.95 -2.81
CA LEU A 99 -5.95 -13.20 -1.45
C LEU A 99 -4.75 -14.18 -1.43
N ALA A 100 -4.85 -15.30 -2.12
CA ALA A 100 -3.77 -16.28 -2.18
C ALA A 100 -2.49 -15.68 -2.80
N ASP A 101 -2.62 -14.90 -3.86
CA ASP A 101 -1.52 -14.20 -4.51
C ASP A 101 -0.88 -13.17 -3.56
N LEU A 102 -1.69 -12.40 -2.83
CA LEU A 102 -1.23 -11.41 -1.85
C LEU A 102 -0.51 -12.05 -0.64
N ILE A 103 -0.87 -13.26 -0.28
CA ILE A 103 -0.17 -14.02 0.78
C ILE A 103 1.15 -14.59 0.25
N LEU A 104 1.12 -15.27 -0.89
CA LEU A 104 2.22 -16.10 -1.35
C LEU A 104 3.29 -15.32 -2.13
N THR A 105 2.89 -14.42 -3.04
CA THR A 105 3.85 -13.72 -3.89
C THR A 105 4.74 -12.77 -3.10
N PRO A 106 4.25 -11.91 -2.20
CA PRO A 106 5.11 -11.10 -1.35
C PRO A 106 6.04 -11.92 -0.45
N TRP A 107 5.59 -13.07 0.05
CA TRP A 107 6.43 -13.99 0.83
C TRP A 107 7.61 -14.53 0.00
N ILE A 108 7.35 -14.97 -1.23
CA ILE A 108 8.40 -15.43 -2.15
C ILE A 108 9.37 -14.28 -2.51
N MET A 109 8.87 -13.06 -2.56
CA MET A 109 9.65 -11.86 -2.89
C MET A 109 10.43 -11.29 -1.70
N GLY A 110 10.34 -11.88 -0.51
CA GLY A 110 11.18 -11.52 0.64
C GLY A 110 10.46 -11.00 1.86
N ARG A 111 9.11 -10.91 1.85
CA ARG A 111 8.37 -10.59 3.08
C ARG A 111 8.63 -11.68 4.13
N ASP A 112 9.18 -11.32 5.25
CA ASP A 112 9.56 -12.21 6.35
C ASP A 112 8.52 -12.24 7.49
N GLU A 113 7.60 -11.28 7.51
CA GLU A 113 6.51 -11.23 8.49
C GLU A 113 5.19 -11.74 7.90
N PRO A 114 4.30 -12.34 8.70
CA PRO A 114 2.96 -12.70 8.27
C PRO A 114 2.17 -11.48 7.78
N LEU A 115 1.25 -11.68 6.82
CA LEU A 115 0.32 -10.65 6.42
C LEU A 115 -0.71 -10.40 7.52
N ASP A 116 -0.76 -9.19 8.06
CA ASP A 116 -1.84 -8.73 8.92
C ASP A 116 -3.09 -8.45 8.07
N LEU A 117 -4.10 -9.31 8.21
CA LEU A 117 -5.31 -9.26 7.40
C LEU A 117 -6.52 -8.92 8.26
N TYR A 118 -7.20 -7.84 7.91
CA TYR A 118 -8.41 -7.34 8.56
C TYR A 118 -9.59 -7.36 7.58
N GLY A 119 -10.77 -7.73 8.08
CA GLY A 119 -11.96 -7.75 7.23
C GLY A 119 -13.20 -8.28 7.95
N PRO A 120 -14.29 -8.49 7.21
CA PRO A 120 -15.56 -8.93 7.76
C PRO A 120 -15.49 -10.36 8.31
N GLU A 121 -16.54 -10.74 9.02
CA GLU A 121 -16.75 -12.12 9.46
C GLU A 121 -16.73 -13.07 8.25
N GLY A 122 -16.05 -14.23 8.41
CA GLY A 122 -15.87 -15.23 7.36
C GLY A 122 -14.57 -15.08 6.54
N LEU A 123 -13.74 -14.09 6.84
CA LEU A 123 -12.41 -13.95 6.23
C LEU A 123 -11.39 -14.94 6.81
N LYS A 124 -11.61 -15.42 8.04
CA LYS A 124 -10.76 -16.39 8.76
C LYS A 124 -11.38 -17.76 8.79
#